data_d5cd9403748100e941fe49aef0a2d816
#
_entry.id   d5cd9403748100e941fe49aef0a2d816
#
_cell.length_a   1.000
_cell.length_b   1.000
_cell.length_c   1.000
_cell.angle_alpha   90.00
_cell.angle_beta   90.00
_cell.angle_gamma   90.00
#
_symmetry.space_group_name_H-M   'P 1'
#
loop_
_entity.id
_entity.type
_entity.pdbx_description
1 polymer ?
#
loop_
_entity_poly.entity_id
_entity_poly.type
_entity_poly.pdbx_seq_one_letter_code
_entity_poly.pdbx_strand_id
1 'polypeptide(L)'
;MTTQVRASHILVKTEDEANRILKRINDGEDFLAVAKRFSSCPSRKNGGDLGWFGKGQMVPEFEQAAFAADAGKVIGPVKSQFGFHVIKVTGKK
;
A
#
# COMPACT_ATOMS: atom_id res chain seq x y z
N MET A 1 -0.55 -21.44 -5.43
CA MET A 1 -1.65 -20.45 -5.51
C MET A 1 -1.59 -19.53 -4.32
N THR A 2 -1.72 -18.22 -4.54
CA THR A 2 -1.65 -17.24 -3.46
C THR A 2 -2.93 -17.24 -2.64
N THR A 3 -2.82 -17.47 -1.34
CA THR A 3 -3.96 -17.46 -0.43
C THR A 3 -3.95 -16.26 0.51
N GLN A 4 -2.75 -15.73 0.80
CA GLN A 4 -2.57 -14.57 1.64
C GLN A 4 -1.48 -13.66 1.09
N VAL A 5 -1.59 -12.38 1.39
CA VAL A 5 -0.62 -11.35 1.00
C VAL A 5 -0.26 -10.54 2.23
N ARG A 6 1.01 -10.21 2.37
CA ARG A 6 1.45 -9.20 3.32
C ARG A 6 1.76 -7.94 2.55
N ALA A 7 1.23 -6.81 3.01
CA ALA A 7 1.42 -5.55 2.32
C ALA A 7 1.51 -4.40 3.30
N SER A 8 2.16 -3.34 2.85
CA SER A 8 2.19 -2.04 3.51
C SER A 8 1.54 -1.04 2.60
N HIS A 9 0.91 0.00 3.15
CA HIS A 9 0.32 1.04 2.32
C HIS A 9 0.49 2.44 2.90
N ILE A 10 0.33 3.42 2.02
CA ILE A 10 0.29 4.83 2.37
C ILE A 10 -1.04 5.36 1.85
N LEU A 11 -1.87 5.86 2.76
CA LEU A 11 -3.20 6.40 2.42
C LEU A 11 -3.13 7.92 2.39
N VAL A 12 -3.56 8.50 1.28
CA VAL A 12 -3.66 9.96 1.10
C VAL A 12 -5.00 10.33 0.49
N LYS A 13 -5.35 11.61 0.51
CA LYS A 13 -6.67 12.08 0.11
C LYS A 13 -6.84 12.27 -1.39
N THR A 14 -5.76 12.56 -2.11
CA THR A 14 -5.84 12.88 -3.53
C THR A 14 -4.88 12.04 -4.35
N GLU A 15 -5.23 11.88 -5.64
CA GLU A 15 -4.38 11.17 -6.58
C GLU A 15 -3.05 11.87 -6.77
N ASP A 16 -3.04 13.20 -6.80
CA ASP A 16 -1.80 13.97 -6.94
C ASP A 16 -0.83 13.70 -5.79
N GLU A 17 -1.34 13.63 -4.56
CA GLU A 17 -0.53 13.29 -3.40
C GLU A 17 0.04 11.87 -3.54
N ALA A 18 -0.79 10.93 -3.97
CA ALA A 18 -0.35 9.55 -4.16
C ALA A 18 0.74 9.45 -5.22
N ASN A 19 0.60 10.18 -6.32
CA ASN A 19 1.60 10.21 -7.38
C ASN A 19 2.93 10.81 -6.90
N ARG A 20 2.88 11.84 -6.08
CA ARG A 20 4.09 12.44 -5.48
C ARG A 20 4.80 11.45 -4.57
N ILE A 21 4.04 10.73 -3.77
CA ILE A 21 4.58 9.70 -2.87
C ILE A 21 5.21 8.57 -3.67
N LEU A 22 4.52 8.10 -4.70
CA LEU A 22 5.03 7.05 -5.57
C LEU A 22 6.36 7.47 -6.21
N LYS A 23 6.46 8.72 -6.65
CA LYS A 23 7.71 9.25 -7.20
C LYS A 23 8.83 9.25 -6.17
N ARG A 24 8.58 9.67 -4.93
CA ARG A 24 9.57 9.66 -3.85
C ARG A 24 10.12 8.26 -3.63
N ILE A 25 9.25 7.26 -3.60
CA ILE A 25 9.63 5.87 -3.38
C ILE A 25 10.44 5.34 -4.58
N ASN A 26 10.02 5.66 -5.79
CA ASN A 26 10.74 5.26 -7.00
C ASN A 26 12.12 5.95 -7.10
N ASP A 27 12.26 7.12 -6.50
CA ASP A 27 13.54 7.84 -6.44
C ASP A 27 14.46 7.33 -5.33
N GLY A 28 14.03 6.34 -4.56
CA GLY A 28 14.87 5.68 -3.56
C GLY A 28 14.55 5.99 -2.11
N GLU A 29 13.51 6.77 -1.82
CA GLU A 29 13.14 7.02 -0.42
C GLU A 29 12.54 5.76 0.19
N ASP A 30 12.80 5.56 1.48
CA ASP A 30 12.33 4.41 2.21
C ASP A 30 10.81 4.44 2.41
N PHE A 31 10.13 3.39 1.98
CA PHE A 31 8.67 3.28 2.08
C PHE A 31 8.18 3.47 3.53
N LEU A 32 8.84 2.85 4.47
CA LEU A 32 8.50 2.95 5.89
C LEU A 32 8.51 4.41 6.38
N ALA A 33 9.58 5.13 6.06
CA ALA A 33 9.75 6.52 6.48
C ALA A 33 8.69 7.42 5.83
N VAL A 34 8.40 7.21 4.56
CA VAL A 34 7.38 7.97 3.83
C VAL A 34 6.00 7.70 4.42
N ALA A 35 5.70 6.43 4.73
CA ALA A 35 4.42 6.06 5.34
C ALA A 35 4.22 6.74 6.70
N LYS A 36 5.24 6.73 7.55
CA LYS A 36 5.17 7.38 8.87
C LYS A 36 4.91 8.87 8.76
N ARG A 37 5.44 9.50 7.73
CA ARG A 37 5.34 10.95 7.55
C ARG A 37 4.04 11.40 6.88
N PHE A 38 3.58 10.67 5.87
CA PHE A 38 2.52 11.16 4.99
C PHE A 38 1.21 10.39 5.06
N SER A 39 1.20 9.15 5.54
CA SER A 39 -0.01 8.33 5.54
C SER A 39 -1.05 8.84 6.55
N SER A 40 -2.30 8.86 6.12
CA SER A 40 -3.44 9.19 7.00
C SER A 40 -3.93 7.98 7.80
N CYS A 41 -3.50 6.78 7.44
CA CYS A 41 -3.94 5.55 8.10
C CYS A 41 -3.18 5.34 9.41
N PRO A 42 -3.85 4.85 10.48
CA PRO A 42 -3.16 4.53 11.73
C PRO A 42 -1.99 3.55 11.57
N SER A 43 -1.99 2.71 10.54
CA SER A 43 -0.89 1.79 10.25
C SER A 43 0.43 2.52 9.98
N ARG A 44 0.42 3.84 9.77
CA ARG A 44 1.63 4.65 9.58
C ARG A 44 2.64 4.44 10.72
N LYS A 45 2.17 4.16 11.92
CA LYS A 45 3.03 3.93 13.09
C LYS A 45 3.94 2.72 12.89
N ASN A 46 3.50 1.76 12.09
CA ASN A 46 4.25 0.56 11.74
C ASN A 46 4.80 0.62 10.31
N GLY A 47 5.01 1.84 9.78
CA GLY A 47 5.49 2.02 8.42
C GLY A 47 4.47 1.64 7.35
N GLY A 48 3.19 1.62 7.71
CA GLY A 48 2.10 1.24 6.81
C GLY A 48 1.84 -0.27 6.76
N ASP A 49 2.56 -1.08 7.52
CA ASP A 49 2.42 -2.53 7.50
C ASP A 49 1.04 -2.96 8.00
N LEU A 50 0.33 -3.71 7.16
CA LEU A 50 -1.00 -4.24 7.48
C LEU A 50 -0.96 -5.70 7.90
N GLY A 51 0.22 -6.33 7.86
CA GLY A 51 0.37 -7.74 8.14
C GLY A 51 -0.19 -8.62 7.02
N TRP A 52 -0.39 -9.89 7.31
CA TRP A 52 -0.95 -10.85 6.37
C TRP A 52 -2.47 -10.74 6.32
N PHE A 53 -3.04 -10.81 5.12
CA PHE A 53 -4.49 -10.83 4.96
C PHE A 53 -4.88 -11.73 3.80
N GLY A 54 -6.07 -12.33 3.91
CA GLY A 54 -6.66 -13.13 2.85
C GLY A 54 -7.76 -12.36 2.11
N LYS A 55 -8.37 -13.02 1.16
CA LYS A 55 -9.49 -12.45 0.41
C LYS A 55 -10.68 -12.20 1.35
N GLY A 56 -11.35 -11.09 1.15
CA GLY A 56 -12.51 -10.69 1.94
C GLY A 56 -12.19 -9.89 3.19
N GLN A 57 -10.92 -9.66 3.51
CA GLN A 57 -10.51 -8.90 4.70
C GLN A 57 -10.27 -7.42 4.43
N MET A 58 -9.96 -7.07 3.19
CA MET A 58 -9.71 -5.68 2.78
C MET A 58 -10.78 -5.23 1.79
N VAL A 59 -10.85 -3.92 1.55
CA VAL A 59 -11.75 -3.41 0.51
C VAL A 59 -11.36 -4.01 -0.85
N PRO A 60 -12.34 -4.29 -1.73
CA PRO A 60 -12.08 -5.00 -2.98
C PRO A 60 -10.99 -4.38 -3.85
N GLU A 61 -10.96 -3.07 -3.97
CA GLU A 61 -9.98 -2.36 -4.80
C GLU A 61 -8.56 -2.60 -4.31
N PHE A 62 -8.36 -2.55 -2.99
CA PHE A 62 -7.08 -2.80 -2.37
C PHE A 62 -6.67 -4.27 -2.54
N GLU A 63 -7.59 -5.17 -2.24
CA GLU A 63 -7.36 -6.60 -2.34
C GLU A 63 -6.94 -7.01 -3.74
N GLN A 64 -7.67 -6.58 -4.76
CA GLN A 64 -7.37 -6.93 -6.15
C GLN A 64 -5.97 -6.45 -6.54
N ALA A 65 -5.63 -5.22 -6.20
CA ALA A 65 -4.32 -4.66 -6.53
C ALA A 65 -3.19 -5.42 -5.82
N ALA A 66 -3.36 -5.70 -4.53
CA ALA A 66 -2.34 -6.37 -3.74
C ALA A 66 -2.14 -7.82 -4.19
N PHE A 67 -3.21 -8.54 -4.48
CA PHE A 67 -3.11 -9.94 -4.94
C PHE A 67 -2.54 -10.06 -6.36
N ALA A 68 -2.76 -9.05 -7.20
CA ALA A 68 -2.25 -9.06 -8.58
C ALA A 68 -0.76 -8.67 -8.67
N ALA A 69 -0.23 -7.96 -7.69
CA ALA A 69 1.16 -7.51 -7.72
C ALA A 69 2.11 -8.58 -7.21
N ASP A 70 3.33 -8.58 -7.73
CA ASP A 70 4.39 -9.47 -7.24
C ASP A 70 4.98 -8.93 -5.93
N ALA A 71 5.50 -9.84 -5.10
CA ALA A 71 6.20 -9.45 -3.88
C ALA A 71 7.39 -8.55 -4.22
N GLY A 72 7.55 -7.49 -3.42
CA GLY A 72 8.59 -6.48 -3.63
C GLY A 72 8.18 -5.32 -4.53
N LYS A 73 7.01 -5.38 -5.16
CA LYS A 73 6.54 -4.31 -6.04
C LYS A 73 5.79 -3.24 -5.26
N VAL A 74 5.94 -1.99 -5.71
CA VAL A 74 5.18 -0.84 -5.24
C VAL A 74 4.23 -0.45 -6.35
N ILE A 75 2.94 -0.37 -6.04
CA ILE A 75 1.89 -0.09 -7.00
C ILE A 75 1.00 1.05 -6.51
N GLY A 76 0.33 1.69 -7.43
CA GLY A 76 -0.61 2.75 -7.14
C GLY A 76 -0.61 3.82 -8.24
N PRO A 77 -1.45 4.86 -8.08
CA PRO A 77 -2.43 4.99 -7.00
C PRO A 77 -3.61 4.03 -7.16
N VAL A 78 -4.07 3.50 -6.06
CA VAL A 78 -5.27 2.65 -6.02
C VAL A 78 -6.37 3.41 -5.28
N LYS A 79 -7.48 3.69 -5.97
CA LYS A 79 -8.59 4.42 -5.37
C LYS A 79 -9.50 3.48 -4.59
N SER A 80 -9.90 3.91 -3.40
CA SER A 80 -10.92 3.24 -2.60
C SER A 80 -11.84 4.27 -1.96
N GLN A 81 -12.82 3.81 -1.18
CA GLN A 81 -13.71 4.72 -0.44
C GLN A 81 -12.97 5.58 0.59
N PHE A 82 -11.76 5.18 0.99
CA PHE A 82 -10.96 5.90 1.98
C PHE A 82 -10.05 6.96 1.38
N GLY A 83 -9.80 6.89 0.07
CA GLY A 83 -8.90 7.79 -0.64
C GLY A 83 -8.02 7.04 -1.63
N PHE A 84 -6.75 7.40 -1.71
CA PHE A 84 -5.80 6.80 -2.64
C PHE A 84 -4.70 6.10 -1.88
N HIS A 85 -4.37 4.89 -2.30
CA HIS A 85 -3.36 4.04 -1.67
C HIS A 85 -2.13 3.90 -2.55
N VAL A 86 -0.96 3.99 -1.95
CA VAL A 86 0.29 3.49 -2.53
C VAL A 86 0.62 2.23 -1.75
N ILE A 87 0.76 1.12 -2.45
CA ILE A 87 0.82 -0.21 -1.83
C ILE A 87 2.16 -0.86 -2.16
N LYS A 88 2.82 -1.42 -1.14
CA LYS A 88 3.99 -2.26 -1.33
C LYS A 88 3.66 -3.66 -0.86
N VAL A 89 3.73 -4.62 -1.77
CA VAL A 89 3.54 -6.04 -1.44
C VAL A 89 4.86 -6.57 -0.89
N THR A 90 4.84 -7.02 0.36
CA THR A 90 6.06 -7.48 1.05
C THR A 90 6.17 -8.99 1.14
N GLY A 91 5.07 -9.71 0.92
CA GLY A 91 5.08 -11.17 0.90
C GLY A 91 3.81 -11.76 0.33
N LYS A 92 3.91 -12.99 -0.12
CA LYS A 92 2.77 -13.78 -0.64
C LYS A 92 2.93 -15.24 -0.19
N LYS A 93 1.82 -15.87 0.14
CA LYS A 93 1.82 -17.30 0.48
C LYS A 93 0.49 -17.98 0.18
#